data_b8281462d41f5e77aefc2773980bb838
#
_entry.id   b8281462d41f5e77aefc2773980bb838
#
_cell.length_a   1.000
_cell.length_b   1.000
_cell.length_c   1.000
_cell.angle_alpha   90.00
_cell.angle_beta   90.00
_cell.angle_gamma   90.00
#
_symmetry.space_group_name_H-M   'P 1'
#
loop_
_entity.id
_entity.type
_entity.pdbx_description
1 polymer ?
#
loop_
_entity_poly.entity_id
_entity_poly.type
_entity_poly.pdbx_seq_one_letter_code
_entity_poly.pdbx_strand_id
1 'polypeptide(L)'
;MRDKRTTIANAVSLLNDGDTLGIASPAVSPTALVSMAAVREIARQGKRDLLVVNAMAELETDLLAGAGCLREVEFWACQFFGQGTPPNIRRLMEAGQLRAREHSEFSFTLGVMAGGMGLKFIPLHGFVNDLVPQHPEWRTFDSPFDGQQLLAVTAIVPDVALIHVPRADQFGNAQFGDTNRDNVAAKFIAPQMVRAAKRVILTTEEIIPNEQIRATPDQTGILYHDVDAVVLAPRGAHPHGVTGYYEPDRDHIQQYHQAAQDPDKFRAYLDTYVHAPEGPAAYAALIGGE
;
A
#
# COMPACT_ATOMS: atom_id res chain seq x y z
N MET A 1 0.90 -27.14 1.65
CA MET A 1 0.57 -25.74 1.30
C MET A 1 -0.53 -25.76 0.24
N ARG A 2 -1.47 -24.83 0.26
CA ARG A 2 -2.54 -24.69 -0.73
C ARG A 2 -2.09 -23.73 -1.84
N ASP A 3 -2.44 -24.02 -3.10
CA ASP A 3 -2.29 -23.07 -4.22
C ASP A 3 -3.25 -21.87 -4.01
N LYS A 4 -2.72 -20.65 -4.11
CA LYS A 4 -3.44 -19.39 -3.86
C LYS A 4 -3.53 -18.51 -5.11
N ARG A 5 -3.11 -19.03 -6.25
CA ARG A 5 -3.18 -18.29 -7.51
C ARG A 5 -4.63 -17.99 -7.86
N THR A 6 -4.87 -16.75 -8.27
CA THR A 6 -6.21 -16.28 -8.63
C THR A 6 -6.11 -15.10 -9.61
N THR A 7 -7.25 -14.64 -10.12
CA THR A 7 -7.34 -13.43 -10.93
C THR A 7 -7.33 -12.20 -10.04
N ILE A 8 -6.94 -11.04 -10.59
CA ILE A 8 -6.96 -9.78 -9.84
C ILE A 8 -8.37 -9.42 -9.37
N ALA A 9 -9.39 -9.70 -10.20
CA ALA A 9 -10.79 -9.44 -9.85
C ALA A 9 -11.24 -10.26 -8.63
N ASN A 10 -10.90 -11.55 -8.60
CA ASN A 10 -11.21 -12.41 -7.46
C ASN A 10 -10.41 -12.04 -6.21
N ALA A 11 -9.14 -11.63 -6.38
CA ALA A 11 -8.33 -11.18 -5.25
C ALA A 11 -8.95 -9.94 -4.61
N VAL A 12 -9.33 -8.93 -5.39
CA VAL A 12 -9.93 -7.68 -4.90
C VAL A 12 -11.32 -7.91 -4.29
N SER A 13 -12.01 -9.01 -4.62
CA SER A 13 -13.27 -9.37 -3.93
C SER A 13 -13.10 -9.70 -2.44
N LEU A 14 -11.87 -9.91 -1.96
CA LEU A 14 -11.56 -10.03 -0.53
C LEU A 14 -11.75 -8.71 0.23
N LEU A 15 -11.71 -7.58 -0.47
CA LEU A 15 -11.94 -6.23 0.09
C LEU A 15 -13.43 -5.89 -0.02
N ASN A 16 -14.04 -5.47 1.09
CA ASN A 16 -15.43 -5.00 1.14
C ASN A 16 -15.46 -3.48 1.25
N ASP A 17 -16.61 -2.89 0.92
CA ASP A 17 -16.87 -1.49 1.22
C ASP A 17 -16.78 -1.25 2.73
N GLY A 18 -16.19 -0.13 3.12
CA GLY A 18 -15.97 0.22 4.52
C GLY A 18 -14.71 -0.40 5.18
N ASP A 19 -14.03 -1.34 4.52
CA ASP A 19 -12.82 -1.98 5.05
C ASP A 19 -11.65 -0.99 5.20
N THR A 20 -10.71 -1.35 6.06
CA THR A 20 -9.39 -0.71 6.15
C THR A 20 -8.41 -1.39 5.22
N LEU A 21 -7.86 -0.63 4.29
CA LEU A 21 -6.90 -1.06 3.28
C LEU A 21 -5.48 -0.62 3.66
N GLY A 22 -4.61 -1.57 3.96
CA GLY A 22 -3.18 -1.33 4.18
C GLY A 22 -2.42 -1.36 2.84
N ILE A 23 -1.69 -0.30 2.52
CA ILE A 23 -0.78 -0.27 1.38
C ILE A 23 0.64 -0.34 1.89
N ALA A 24 1.32 -1.44 1.58
CA ALA A 24 2.68 -1.70 2.03
C ALA A 24 3.70 -0.99 1.12
N SER A 25 3.62 0.34 1.08
CA SER A 25 4.52 1.15 0.25
C SER A 25 5.46 1.99 1.09
N PRO A 26 6.76 1.97 0.80
CA PRO A 26 7.64 3.10 1.03
C PRO A 26 7.82 3.84 -0.30
N ALA A 27 7.26 4.99 -0.40
CA ALA A 27 7.06 5.69 -1.66
C ALA A 27 8.26 6.50 -2.18
N VAL A 28 9.46 6.34 -1.83
CA VAL A 28 10.59 7.19 -2.30
C VAL A 28 11.61 6.42 -3.12
N SER A 29 11.34 5.17 -3.41
CA SER A 29 12.30 4.33 -4.14
C SER A 29 11.79 3.98 -5.53
N PRO A 30 12.68 3.82 -6.53
CA PRO A 30 12.33 3.18 -7.80
C PRO A 30 11.74 1.77 -7.62
N THR A 31 11.72 1.26 -6.39
CA THR A 31 11.22 -0.06 -6.02
C THR A 31 10.00 0.04 -5.14
N ALA A 32 8.90 0.52 -5.68
CA ALA A 32 7.65 0.51 -4.95
C ALA A 32 7.12 -0.93 -4.84
N LEU A 33 6.82 -1.35 -3.61
CA LEU A 33 6.08 -2.60 -3.35
C LEU A 33 4.56 -2.36 -3.44
N VAL A 34 4.16 -1.40 -4.27
CA VAL A 34 2.76 -1.00 -4.45
C VAL A 34 2.11 -1.84 -5.54
N SER A 35 1.04 -2.53 -5.21
CA SER A 35 0.21 -3.19 -6.19
C SER A 35 -0.70 -2.21 -6.92
N MET A 36 -0.18 -1.48 -7.91
CA MET A 36 -0.99 -0.60 -8.75
C MET A 36 -2.03 -1.39 -9.57
N ALA A 37 -1.74 -2.65 -9.89
CA ALA A 37 -2.72 -3.54 -10.52
C ALA A 37 -3.95 -3.74 -9.63
N ALA A 38 -3.77 -3.98 -8.33
CA ALA A 38 -4.89 -4.09 -7.39
C ALA A 38 -5.57 -2.74 -7.12
N VAL A 39 -4.81 -1.65 -7.04
CA VAL A 39 -5.34 -0.29 -6.89
C VAL A 39 -6.28 0.06 -8.06
N ARG A 40 -5.87 -0.19 -9.29
CA ARG A 40 -6.73 0.00 -10.47
C ARG A 40 -7.98 -0.88 -10.43
N GLU A 41 -7.83 -2.13 -10.03
CA GLU A 41 -8.97 -3.05 -9.94
C GLU A 41 -9.97 -2.65 -8.84
N ILE A 42 -9.49 -2.14 -7.70
CA ILE A 42 -10.35 -1.57 -6.63
C ILE A 42 -11.19 -0.42 -7.18
N ALA A 43 -10.55 0.51 -7.90
CA ALA A 43 -11.24 1.63 -8.54
C ALA A 43 -12.23 1.15 -9.61
N ARG A 44 -11.84 0.16 -10.46
CA ARG A 44 -12.67 -0.41 -11.52
C ARG A 44 -13.91 -1.12 -10.97
N GLN A 45 -13.78 -1.84 -9.83
CA GLN A 45 -14.92 -2.46 -9.15
C GLN A 45 -15.79 -1.46 -8.38
N GLY A 46 -15.37 -0.20 -8.29
CA GLY A 46 -16.11 0.85 -7.60
C GLY A 46 -16.24 0.62 -6.10
N LYS A 47 -15.20 0.03 -5.47
CA LYS A 47 -15.16 -0.11 -4.00
C LYS A 47 -15.23 1.26 -3.34
N ARG A 48 -15.92 1.34 -2.21
CA ARG A 48 -16.25 2.61 -1.58
C ARG A 48 -16.01 2.61 -0.08
N ASP A 49 -16.00 3.82 0.47
CA ASP A 49 -15.99 4.05 1.91
C ASP A 49 -14.76 3.44 2.62
N LEU A 50 -13.64 3.31 1.91
CA LEU A 50 -12.41 2.71 2.43
C LEU A 50 -11.67 3.69 3.35
N LEU A 51 -11.07 3.15 4.42
CA LEU A 51 -9.96 3.79 5.12
C LEU A 51 -8.66 3.25 4.52
N VAL A 52 -7.84 4.10 3.92
CA VAL A 52 -6.50 3.69 3.49
C VAL A 52 -5.47 4.03 4.57
N VAL A 53 -4.67 3.05 4.93
CA VAL A 53 -3.49 3.20 5.80
C VAL A 53 -2.25 3.02 4.95
N ASN A 54 -1.52 4.09 4.72
CA ASN A 54 -0.34 4.09 3.86
C ASN A 54 0.76 4.98 4.47
N ALA A 55 1.95 4.44 4.63
CA ALA A 55 3.09 5.16 5.19
C ALA A 55 3.33 6.50 4.48
N MET A 56 3.32 6.47 3.16
CA MET A 56 3.44 7.65 2.30
C MET A 56 2.31 7.63 1.28
N ALA A 57 1.33 8.50 1.47
CA ALA A 57 0.22 8.64 0.54
C ALA A 57 0.70 9.37 -0.74
N GLU A 58 0.79 8.63 -1.83
CA GLU A 58 1.22 9.13 -3.14
C GLU A 58 0.18 8.84 -4.25
N LEU A 59 0.64 8.45 -5.44
CA LEU A 59 -0.17 8.23 -6.63
C LEU A 59 -1.27 7.18 -6.43
N GLU A 60 -0.95 6.06 -5.79
CA GLU A 60 -1.88 4.97 -5.52
C GLU A 60 -3.05 5.40 -4.63
N THR A 61 -2.74 6.14 -3.57
CA THR A 61 -3.75 6.69 -2.66
C THR A 61 -4.54 7.82 -3.33
N ASP A 62 -3.87 8.67 -4.11
CA ASP A 62 -4.49 9.76 -4.86
C ASP A 62 -5.45 9.23 -5.94
N LEU A 63 -5.09 8.13 -6.62
CA LEU A 63 -5.97 7.48 -7.59
C LEU A 63 -7.25 6.97 -6.93
N LEU A 64 -7.13 6.25 -5.81
CA LEU A 64 -8.29 5.76 -5.06
C LEU A 64 -9.16 6.91 -4.53
N ALA A 65 -8.54 7.99 -4.04
CA ALA A 65 -9.24 9.18 -3.60
C ALA A 65 -10.04 9.82 -4.75
N GLY A 66 -9.39 10.08 -5.88
CA GLY A 66 -10.01 10.67 -7.05
C GLY A 66 -11.08 9.79 -7.69
N ALA A 67 -10.96 8.47 -7.61
CA ALA A 67 -11.96 7.49 -8.04
C ALA A 67 -13.17 7.39 -7.08
N GLY A 68 -13.18 8.11 -5.95
CA GLY A 68 -14.27 8.11 -4.99
C GLY A 68 -14.32 6.86 -4.11
N CYS A 69 -13.19 6.17 -3.94
CA CYS A 69 -13.11 4.96 -3.13
C CYS A 69 -12.93 5.25 -1.63
N LEU A 70 -12.43 6.42 -1.24
CA LEU A 70 -11.98 6.70 0.11
C LEU A 70 -12.94 7.59 0.89
N ARG A 71 -13.14 7.26 2.20
CA ARG A 71 -13.67 8.16 3.21
C ARG A 71 -12.56 8.81 4.04
N GLU A 72 -11.45 8.11 4.20
CA GLU A 72 -10.39 8.50 5.14
C GLU A 72 -9.04 7.95 4.70
N VAL A 73 -7.97 8.68 5.00
CA VAL A 73 -6.59 8.26 4.80
C VAL A 73 -5.77 8.51 6.06
N GLU A 74 -4.94 7.53 6.44
CA GLU A 74 -3.94 7.65 7.51
C GLU A 74 -2.54 7.52 6.91
N PHE A 75 -1.63 8.44 7.25
CA PHE A 75 -0.27 8.48 6.72
C PHE A 75 0.67 9.21 7.68
N TRP A 76 1.97 9.02 7.52
CA TRP A 76 2.98 9.91 8.13
C TRP A 76 3.55 10.91 7.12
N ALA A 77 3.42 10.67 5.81
CA ALA A 77 3.73 11.63 4.76
C ALA A 77 2.68 11.57 3.65
N CYS A 78 2.35 12.74 3.11
CA CYS A 78 1.46 12.88 1.97
C CYS A 78 2.12 13.81 0.95
N GLN A 79 2.75 13.22 -0.08
CA GLN A 79 3.49 13.98 -1.08
C GLN A 79 3.44 13.30 -2.44
N PHE A 80 3.63 14.05 -3.52
CA PHE A 80 3.65 13.54 -4.87
C PHE A 80 5.04 13.74 -5.50
N PHE A 81 5.93 12.76 -5.36
CA PHE A 81 7.27 12.75 -5.99
C PHE A 81 8.03 14.10 -5.88
N GLY A 82 7.91 14.78 -4.75
CA GLY A 82 8.51 16.11 -4.53
C GLY A 82 7.78 17.28 -5.19
N GLN A 83 6.60 17.07 -5.77
CA GLN A 83 5.79 18.10 -6.43
C GLN A 83 4.64 18.66 -5.57
N GLY A 84 4.71 18.43 -4.27
CA GLY A 84 3.67 18.85 -3.30
C GLY A 84 2.67 17.77 -2.96
N THR A 85 1.53 18.14 -2.42
CA THR A 85 0.46 17.21 -2.05
C THR A 85 -0.22 16.61 -3.29
N PRO A 86 -0.54 15.31 -3.29
CA PRO A 86 -1.26 14.66 -4.38
C PRO A 86 -2.56 15.40 -4.72
N PRO A 87 -2.85 15.67 -6.00
CA PRO A 87 -3.87 16.64 -6.39
C PRO A 87 -5.31 16.30 -5.99
N ASN A 88 -5.70 15.03 -6.13
CA ASN A 88 -7.05 14.60 -5.74
C ASN A 88 -7.23 14.60 -4.23
N ILE A 89 -6.24 14.10 -3.48
CA ILE A 89 -6.22 14.11 -2.01
C ILE A 89 -6.36 15.57 -1.52
N ARG A 90 -5.52 16.49 -2.03
CA ARG A 90 -5.58 17.90 -1.67
C ARG A 90 -6.96 18.49 -1.92
N ARG A 91 -7.50 18.33 -3.12
CA ARG A 91 -8.81 18.87 -3.49
C ARG A 91 -9.93 18.35 -2.59
N LEU A 92 -9.93 17.05 -2.29
CA LEU A 92 -10.97 16.44 -1.47
C LEU A 92 -10.84 16.82 0.01
N MET A 93 -9.61 16.97 0.53
CA MET A 93 -9.37 17.45 1.89
C MET A 93 -9.82 18.91 2.04
N GLU A 94 -9.45 19.80 1.11
CA GLU A 94 -9.86 21.22 1.11
C GLU A 94 -11.39 21.36 0.99
N ALA A 95 -12.06 20.45 0.29
CA ALA A 95 -13.51 20.41 0.18
C ALA A 95 -14.21 19.73 1.39
N GLY A 96 -13.46 19.22 2.37
CA GLY A 96 -14.01 18.47 3.51
C GLY A 96 -14.63 17.12 3.15
N GLN A 97 -14.31 16.57 1.99
CA GLN A 97 -14.84 15.30 1.46
C GLN A 97 -13.96 14.08 1.76
N LEU A 98 -12.72 14.30 2.13
CA LEU A 98 -11.78 13.27 2.55
C LEU A 98 -11.20 13.63 3.92
N ARG A 99 -11.37 12.75 4.88
CA ARG A 99 -10.72 12.88 6.18
C ARG A 99 -9.29 12.39 6.10
N ALA A 100 -8.36 13.17 6.65
CA ALA A 100 -6.96 12.79 6.78
C ALA A 100 -6.57 12.74 8.24
N ARG A 101 -5.84 11.70 8.64
CA ARG A 101 -5.20 11.59 9.95
C ARG A 101 -3.69 11.42 9.78
N GLU A 102 -2.96 12.34 10.37
CA GLU A 102 -1.52 12.37 10.29
C GLU A 102 -0.90 11.60 11.46
N HIS A 103 0.12 10.84 11.16
CA HIS A 103 1.01 10.20 12.13
C HIS A 103 2.40 10.84 12.07
N SER A 104 3.18 10.73 13.14
CA SER A 104 4.62 10.77 12.98
C SER A 104 5.09 9.45 12.34
N GLU A 105 6.24 9.46 11.67
CA GLU A 105 6.83 8.21 11.14
C GLU A 105 6.91 7.14 12.22
N PHE A 106 7.25 7.54 13.46
CA PHE A 106 7.35 6.65 14.61
C PHE A 106 6.01 6.07 15.03
N SER A 107 4.98 6.91 15.21
CA SER A 107 3.67 6.41 15.65
C SER A 107 3.03 5.50 14.59
N PHE A 108 3.18 5.81 13.30
CA PHE A 108 2.71 4.95 12.21
C PHE A 108 3.42 3.60 12.23
N THR A 109 4.74 3.63 12.17
CA THR A 109 5.57 2.41 12.10
C THR A 109 5.35 1.51 13.32
N LEU A 110 5.32 2.11 14.52
CA LEU A 110 5.07 1.36 15.74
C LEU A 110 3.63 0.82 15.81
N GLY A 111 2.64 1.57 15.31
CA GLY A 111 1.26 1.09 15.20
C GLY A 111 1.15 -0.14 14.29
N VAL A 112 1.81 -0.11 13.12
CA VAL A 112 1.86 -1.27 12.21
C VAL A 112 2.61 -2.45 12.83
N MET A 113 3.75 -2.19 13.49
CA MET A 113 4.49 -3.23 14.21
C MET A 113 3.64 -3.88 15.32
N ALA A 114 2.93 -3.08 16.11
CA ALA A 114 2.03 -3.58 17.14
C ALA A 114 0.97 -4.53 16.54
N GLY A 115 0.39 -4.16 15.40
CA GLY A 115 -0.53 -5.01 14.64
C GLY A 115 0.12 -6.34 14.22
N GLY A 116 1.30 -6.27 13.60
CA GLY A 116 2.06 -7.46 13.16
C GLY A 116 2.52 -8.38 14.29
N MET A 117 2.66 -7.84 15.51
CA MET A 117 3.00 -8.60 16.73
C MET A 117 1.76 -9.09 17.50
N GLY A 118 0.54 -8.76 17.06
CA GLY A 118 -0.70 -9.09 17.74
C GLY A 118 -0.93 -8.31 19.04
N LEU A 119 -0.23 -7.18 19.23
CA LEU A 119 -0.44 -6.29 20.36
C LEU A 119 -1.67 -5.41 20.14
N LYS A 120 -2.25 -4.89 21.23
CA LYS A 120 -3.35 -3.91 21.14
C LYS A 120 -2.86 -2.48 20.97
N PHE A 121 -1.70 -2.18 21.51
CA PHE A 121 -1.03 -0.90 21.44
C PHE A 121 0.48 -1.06 21.71
N ILE A 122 1.24 -0.02 21.41
CA ILE A 122 2.65 0.09 21.78
C ILE A 122 2.87 1.40 22.52
N PRO A 123 3.65 1.41 23.62
CA PRO A 123 4.01 2.64 24.32
C PRO A 123 5.04 3.44 23.52
N LEU A 124 4.80 4.74 23.37
CA LEU A 124 5.70 5.69 22.75
C LEU A 124 6.09 6.77 23.75
N HIS A 125 7.39 6.99 23.91
CA HIS A 125 7.96 8.11 24.67
C HIS A 125 8.27 9.27 23.71
N GLY A 126 8.03 10.53 24.15
CA GLY A 126 8.37 11.71 23.36
C GLY A 126 7.46 11.86 22.12
N PHE A 127 6.17 11.99 22.32
CA PHE A 127 5.18 12.14 21.26
C PHE A 127 4.87 13.61 20.93
N VAL A 128 4.38 13.85 19.71
CA VAL A 128 3.95 15.17 19.23
C VAL A 128 2.52 15.43 19.69
N ASN A 129 2.33 16.40 20.56
CA ASN A 129 1.03 16.69 21.17
C ASN A 129 -0.06 17.09 20.16
N ASP A 130 0.30 17.74 19.05
CA ASP A 130 -0.66 18.21 18.03
C ASP A 130 -1.27 17.05 17.20
N LEU A 131 -0.65 15.87 17.22
CA LEU A 131 -1.21 14.67 16.58
C LEU A 131 -2.23 13.96 17.47
N VAL A 132 -2.09 14.03 18.79
CA VAL A 132 -2.95 13.30 19.73
C VAL A 132 -4.44 13.60 19.52
N PRO A 133 -4.90 14.86 19.31
CA PRO A 133 -6.31 15.15 19.05
C PRO A 133 -6.87 14.53 17.76
N GLN A 134 -6.02 14.19 16.79
CA GLN A 134 -6.45 13.54 15.54
C GLN A 134 -6.77 12.05 15.74
N HIS A 135 -6.28 11.45 16.84
CA HIS A 135 -6.39 10.05 17.17
C HIS A 135 -7.17 9.86 18.49
N PRO A 136 -8.51 9.92 18.48
CA PRO A 136 -9.33 9.83 19.68
C PRO A 136 -9.20 8.48 20.42
N GLU A 137 -8.68 7.47 19.75
CA GLU A 137 -8.37 6.16 20.32
C GLU A 137 -7.07 6.12 21.14
N TRP A 138 -6.17 7.07 20.94
CA TRP A 138 -4.90 7.13 21.69
C TRP A 138 -5.13 7.57 23.14
N ARG A 139 -4.28 7.09 24.05
CA ARG A 139 -4.33 7.41 25.48
C ARG A 139 -2.94 7.68 26.00
N THR A 140 -2.82 8.64 26.91
CA THR A 140 -1.62 8.81 27.70
C THR A 140 -1.72 8.04 29.03
N PHE A 141 -0.61 7.53 29.52
CA PHE A 141 -0.53 6.84 30.80
C PHE A 141 0.88 6.96 31.38
N ASP A 142 1.01 6.76 32.69
CA ASP A 142 2.30 6.81 33.36
C ASP A 142 3.00 5.46 33.30
N SER A 143 4.29 5.46 32.96
CA SER A 143 5.13 4.28 32.95
C SER A 143 5.17 3.65 34.36
N PRO A 144 4.91 2.34 34.49
CA PRO A 144 4.97 1.66 35.78
C PRO A 144 6.39 1.51 36.33
N PHE A 145 7.41 1.86 35.55
CA PHE A 145 8.83 1.70 35.93
C PHE A 145 9.42 2.98 36.49
N ASP A 146 9.09 4.13 35.95
CA ASP A 146 9.72 5.41 36.28
C ASP A 146 8.74 6.58 36.37
N GLY A 147 7.43 6.36 36.15
CA GLY A 147 6.39 7.38 36.22
C GLY A 147 6.38 8.38 35.05
N GLN A 148 7.22 8.20 34.03
CA GLN A 148 7.21 9.08 32.87
C GLN A 148 5.92 8.91 32.07
N GLN A 149 5.40 10.00 31.53
CA GLN A 149 4.20 9.96 30.67
C GLN A 149 4.54 9.35 29.32
N LEU A 150 3.76 8.34 28.95
CA LEU A 150 3.82 7.61 27.68
C LEU A 150 2.52 7.78 26.91
N LEU A 151 2.59 7.65 25.56
CA LEU A 151 1.46 7.55 24.67
C LEU A 151 1.22 6.08 24.31
N ALA A 152 0.02 5.59 24.52
CA ALA A 152 -0.44 4.31 23.98
C ALA A 152 -0.89 4.52 22.54
N VAL A 153 -0.04 4.18 21.57
CA VAL A 153 -0.37 4.17 20.15
C VAL A 153 -1.08 2.87 19.84
N THR A 154 -2.32 2.95 19.35
CA THR A 154 -3.12 1.77 19.00
C THR A 154 -2.50 1.01 17.83
N ALA A 155 -2.66 -0.31 17.85
CA ALA A 155 -2.24 -1.15 16.73
C ALA A 155 -3.01 -0.81 15.46
N ILE A 156 -2.29 -0.73 14.35
CA ILE A 156 -2.87 -0.63 13.01
C ILE A 156 -3.06 -2.04 12.48
N VAL A 157 -4.31 -2.44 12.24
CA VAL A 157 -4.68 -3.79 11.79
C VAL A 157 -5.62 -3.67 10.59
N PRO A 158 -5.08 -3.62 9.36
CA PRO A 158 -5.90 -3.55 8.16
C PRO A 158 -6.79 -4.80 7.97
N ASP A 159 -7.95 -4.61 7.34
CA ASP A 159 -8.80 -5.73 6.91
C ASP A 159 -8.16 -6.46 5.72
N VAL A 160 -7.57 -5.69 4.81
CA VAL A 160 -6.82 -6.21 3.66
C VAL A 160 -5.51 -5.43 3.50
N ALA A 161 -4.39 -6.10 3.27
CA ALA A 161 -3.15 -5.47 2.82
C ALA A 161 -2.87 -5.79 1.35
N LEU A 162 -2.39 -4.77 0.63
CA LEU A 162 -1.88 -4.92 -0.74
C LEU A 162 -0.37 -4.87 -0.75
N ILE A 163 0.23 -5.78 -1.49
CA ILE A 163 1.67 -5.77 -1.76
C ILE A 163 1.97 -6.25 -3.17
N HIS A 164 2.98 -5.65 -3.80
CA HIS A 164 3.56 -6.12 -5.05
C HIS A 164 5.02 -6.52 -4.83
N VAL A 165 5.42 -7.65 -5.40
CA VAL A 165 6.78 -8.17 -5.25
C VAL A 165 7.36 -8.60 -6.59
N PRO A 166 8.70 -8.58 -6.75
CA PRO A 166 9.34 -9.12 -7.95
C PRO A 166 8.99 -10.56 -8.24
N ARG A 167 9.09 -11.44 -7.23
CA ARG A 167 8.89 -12.89 -7.40
C ARG A 167 8.10 -13.48 -6.23
N ALA A 168 7.21 -14.42 -6.55
CA ALA A 168 6.51 -15.23 -5.56
C ALA A 168 6.32 -16.66 -6.06
N ASP A 169 6.02 -17.59 -5.17
CA ASP A 169 5.52 -18.91 -5.56
C ASP A 169 3.98 -18.97 -5.50
N GLN A 170 3.44 -20.07 -6.01
CA GLN A 170 2.00 -20.31 -6.02
C GLN A 170 1.35 -20.38 -4.62
N PHE A 171 2.16 -20.54 -3.57
CA PHE A 171 1.69 -20.63 -2.19
C PHE A 171 1.68 -19.30 -1.47
N GLY A 172 2.39 -18.30 -1.99
CA GLY A 172 2.50 -16.96 -1.43
C GLY A 172 3.78 -16.69 -0.66
N ASN A 173 4.82 -17.54 -0.78
CA ASN A 173 6.15 -17.11 -0.36
C ASN A 173 6.68 -16.10 -1.37
N ALA A 174 7.19 -14.96 -0.89
CA ALA A 174 7.56 -13.85 -1.75
C ALA A 174 8.95 -13.30 -1.44
N GLN A 175 9.66 -12.93 -2.51
CA GLN A 175 11.00 -12.38 -2.48
C GLN A 175 11.02 -10.95 -2.97
N PHE A 176 11.79 -10.10 -2.29
CA PHE A 176 11.94 -8.69 -2.63
C PHE A 176 13.06 -8.41 -3.65
N GLY A 177 13.75 -9.44 -4.14
CA GLY A 177 14.91 -9.31 -5.02
C GLY A 177 16.19 -8.95 -4.25
N ASP A 178 17.26 -8.58 -4.98
CA ASP A 178 18.49 -8.10 -4.37
C ASP A 178 18.31 -6.69 -3.82
N THR A 179 17.92 -6.63 -2.58
CA THR A 179 17.51 -5.41 -1.87
C THR A 179 18.67 -4.70 -1.17
N ASN A 180 19.91 -5.05 -1.49
CA ASN A 180 21.08 -4.48 -0.80
C ASN A 180 21.29 -2.98 -1.04
N ARG A 181 20.57 -2.36 -1.96
CA ARG A 181 20.79 -0.95 -2.30
C ARG A 181 19.73 0.03 -1.85
N ASP A 182 18.43 -0.30 -1.96
CA ASP A 182 17.45 0.80 -2.00
C ASP A 182 16.16 0.59 -1.19
N ASN A 183 16.03 -0.47 -0.37
CA ASN A 183 14.70 -0.78 0.17
C ASN A 183 14.65 -1.19 1.64
N VAL A 184 15.32 -0.45 2.52
CA VAL A 184 15.28 -0.69 3.98
C VAL A 184 13.83 -0.54 4.50
N ALA A 185 13.10 0.46 4.05
CA ALA A 185 11.72 0.69 4.46
C ALA A 185 10.78 -0.43 3.98
N ALA A 186 10.97 -0.94 2.75
CA ALA A 186 10.20 -2.08 2.25
C ALA A 186 10.45 -3.35 3.07
N LYS A 187 11.70 -3.61 3.42
CA LYS A 187 12.05 -4.76 4.28
C LYS A 187 11.50 -4.63 5.70
N PHE A 188 11.28 -3.41 6.18
CA PHE A 188 10.82 -3.16 7.53
C PHE A 188 9.31 -3.02 7.63
N ILE A 189 8.70 -2.11 6.87
CA ILE A 189 7.26 -1.80 6.99
C ILE A 189 6.39 -2.85 6.29
N ALA A 190 6.76 -3.27 5.08
CA ALA A 190 5.93 -4.16 4.29
C ALA A 190 5.65 -5.52 4.95
N PRO A 191 6.64 -6.25 5.52
CA PRO A 191 6.36 -7.48 6.24
C PRO A 191 5.50 -7.27 7.48
N GLN A 192 5.64 -6.13 8.16
CA GLN A 192 4.81 -5.83 9.32
C GLN A 192 3.36 -5.52 8.93
N MET A 193 3.15 -4.76 7.85
CA MET A 193 1.82 -4.48 7.30
C MET A 193 1.11 -5.77 6.87
N VAL A 194 1.84 -6.66 6.19
CA VAL A 194 1.33 -7.98 5.77
C VAL A 194 0.92 -8.82 6.98
N ARG A 195 1.75 -8.89 8.03
CA ARG A 195 1.44 -9.65 9.27
C ARG A 195 0.33 -9.01 10.09
N ALA A 196 0.18 -7.69 10.03
CA ALA A 196 -0.86 -6.98 10.76
C ALA A 196 -2.24 -7.17 10.14
N ALA A 197 -2.33 -7.40 8.82
CA ALA A 197 -3.57 -7.48 8.09
C ALA A 197 -4.31 -8.80 8.33
N LYS A 198 -5.65 -8.75 8.27
CA LYS A 198 -6.50 -9.94 8.35
C LYS A 198 -6.46 -10.78 7.08
N ARG A 199 -6.23 -10.15 5.91
CA ARG A 199 -6.10 -10.78 4.60
C ARG A 199 -5.04 -10.05 3.77
N VAL A 200 -4.37 -10.77 2.88
CA VAL A 200 -3.29 -10.23 2.07
C VAL A 200 -3.47 -10.59 0.61
N ILE A 201 -3.50 -9.57 -0.24
CA ILE A 201 -3.45 -9.68 -1.69
C ILE A 201 -2.03 -9.39 -2.13
N LEU A 202 -1.36 -10.42 -2.65
CA LEU A 202 -0.02 -10.33 -3.19
C LEU A 202 -0.08 -10.38 -4.71
N THR A 203 0.45 -9.35 -5.37
CA THR A 203 0.70 -9.36 -6.81
C THR A 203 2.19 -9.50 -7.07
N THR A 204 2.58 -10.10 -8.18
CA THR A 204 3.97 -10.40 -8.50
C THR A 204 4.26 -10.25 -9.99
N GLU A 205 5.48 -9.84 -10.33
CA GLU A 205 5.96 -9.83 -11.71
C GLU A 205 6.11 -11.24 -12.25
N GLU A 206 6.54 -12.18 -11.39
CA GLU A 206 6.84 -13.55 -11.80
C GLU A 206 6.40 -14.57 -10.73
N ILE A 207 5.80 -15.68 -11.17
CA ILE A 207 5.54 -16.83 -10.31
C ILE A 207 6.61 -17.89 -10.60
N ILE A 208 7.44 -18.17 -9.59
CA ILE A 208 8.54 -19.14 -9.68
C ILE A 208 8.24 -20.41 -8.88
N PRO A 209 8.89 -21.54 -9.21
CA PRO A 209 8.78 -22.77 -8.43
C PRO A 209 9.22 -22.59 -6.96
N ASN A 210 8.51 -23.26 -6.03
CA ASN A 210 8.84 -23.19 -4.59
C ASN A 210 10.29 -23.60 -4.28
N GLU A 211 10.86 -24.53 -5.07
CA GLU A 211 12.25 -24.96 -4.95
C GLU A 211 13.23 -23.80 -5.15
N GLN A 212 12.93 -22.87 -6.06
CA GLN A 212 13.76 -21.69 -6.28
C GLN A 212 13.65 -20.70 -5.11
N ILE A 213 12.46 -20.50 -4.54
CA ILE A 213 12.27 -19.71 -3.30
C ILE A 213 13.14 -20.31 -2.17
N ARG A 214 13.09 -21.61 -1.99
CA ARG A 214 13.84 -22.32 -0.94
C ARG A 214 15.35 -22.32 -1.15
N ALA A 215 15.82 -22.14 -2.37
CA ALA A 215 17.25 -22.05 -2.66
C ALA A 215 17.89 -20.73 -2.17
N THR A 216 17.09 -19.68 -2.02
CA THR A 216 17.54 -18.35 -1.55
C THR A 216 16.64 -17.81 -0.43
N PRO A 217 16.60 -18.47 0.74
CA PRO A 217 15.67 -18.14 1.81
C PRO A 217 15.89 -16.75 2.42
N ASP A 218 17.10 -16.22 2.36
CA ASP A 218 17.50 -14.90 2.81
C ASP A 218 16.83 -13.75 2.01
N GLN A 219 16.35 -14.02 0.80
CA GLN A 219 15.60 -13.08 -0.02
C GLN A 219 14.09 -13.11 0.28
N THR A 220 13.61 -14.10 1.03
CA THR A 220 12.19 -14.27 1.33
C THR A 220 11.75 -13.36 2.47
N GLY A 221 10.94 -12.37 2.17
CA GLY A 221 10.43 -11.39 3.14
C GLY A 221 8.99 -11.65 3.59
N ILE A 222 8.21 -12.40 2.80
CA ILE A 222 6.83 -12.77 3.11
C ILE A 222 6.69 -14.28 3.01
N LEU A 223 5.98 -14.86 3.98
CA LEU A 223 5.76 -16.30 4.06
C LEU A 223 4.34 -16.67 3.65
N TYR A 224 4.19 -17.88 3.11
CA TYR A 224 2.93 -18.38 2.57
C TYR A 224 1.73 -18.26 3.52
N HIS A 225 1.94 -18.36 4.81
CA HIS A 225 0.86 -18.32 5.80
C HIS A 225 0.27 -16.92 6.00
N ASP A 226 1.00 -15.87 5.59
CA ASP A 226 0.54 -14.49 5.70
C ASP A 226 -0.27 -14.01 4.47
N VAL A 227 -0.35 -14.84 3.39
CA VAL A 227 -0.94 -14.44 2.11
C VAL A 227 -2.23 -15.22 1.84
N ASP A 228 -3.26 -14.56 1.32
CA ASP A 228 -4.55 -15.18 0.96
C ASP A 228 -4.71 -15.38 -0.54
N ALA A 229 -4.20 -14.44 -1.34
CA ALA A 229 -4.30 -14.46 -2.80
C ALA A 229 -2.96 -14.10 -3.46
N VAL A 230 -2.60 -14.84 -4.51
CA VAL A 230 -1.42 -14.59 -5.35
C VAL A 230 -1.89 -14.31 -6.77
N VAL A 231 -1.48 -13.16 -7.31
CA VAL A 231 -1.86 -12.73 -8.66
C VAL A 231 -0.62 -12.46 -9.50
N LEU A 232 -0.50 -13.13 -10.63
CA LEU A 232 0.50 -12.78 -11.64
C LEU A 232 0.08 -11.46 -12.30
N ALA A 233 0.91 -10.44 -12.16
CA ALA A 233 0.65 -9.10 -12.64
C ALA A 233 1.94 -8.45 -13.18
N PRO A 234 2.41 -8.84 -14.37
CA PRO A 234 3.52 -8.17 -15.02
C PRO A 234 3.23 -6.68 -15.17
N ARG A 235 4.23 -5.83 -14.89
CA ARG A 235 4.05 -4.37 -14.79
C ARG A 235 3.04 -3.96 -13.70
N GLY A 236 2.86 -4.80 -12.68
CA GLY A 236 1.84 -4.62 -11.65
C GLY A 236 2.05 -3.41 -10.75
N ALA A 237 3.27 -2.91 -10.63
CA ALA A 237 3.58 -1.67 -9.90
C ALA A 237 3.55 -0.42 -10.78
N HIS A 238 3.51 -0.54 -12.12
CA HIS A 238 3.54 0.62 -13.03
C HIS A 238 2.46 1.66 -12.67
N PRO A 239 2.79 2.97 -12.61
CA PRO A 239 3.98 3.63 -13.15
C PRO A 239 5.21 3.67 -12.22
N HIS A 240 5.14 3.07 -11.03
CA HIS A 240 6.35 2.83 -10.23
C HIS A 240 7.24 1.78 -10.91
N GLY A 241 8.50 1.70 -10.47
CA GLY A 241 9.44 0.69 -10.92
C GLY A 241 9.43 -0.58 -10.05
N VAL A 242 10.03 -1.64 -10.57
CA VAL A 242 10.35 -2.87 -9.82
C VAL A 242 11.80 -3.23 -10.07
N THR A 243 12.63 -3.22 -9.02
CA THR A 243 14.08 -3.48 -9.16
C THR A 243 14.35 -4.78 -9.87
N GLY A 244 15.17 -4.72 -10.92
CA GLY A 244 15.55 -5.85 -11.74
C GLY A 244 14.56 -6.20 -12.86
N TYR A 245 13.43 -5.49 -12.95
CA TYR A 245 12.41 -5.68 -13.99
C TYR A 245 12.23 -4.44 -14.85
N TYR A 246 11.93 -3.29 -14.26
CA TYR A 246 11.75 -2.03 -14.99
C TYR A 246 11.89 -0.81 -14.09
N GLU A 247 12.31 0.29 -14.68
CA GLU A 247 12.40 1.58 -14.00
C GLU A 247 11.03 2.27 -13.91
N PRO A 248 10.85 3.26 -13.00
CA PRO A 248 9.64 4.07 -12.95
C PRO A 248 9.39 4.80 -14.27
N ASP A 249 8.15 4.78 -14.74
CA ASP A 249 7.72 5.56 -15.91
C ASP A 249 7.40 7.00 -15.48
N ARG A 250 8.45 7.85 -15.59
CA ARG A 250 8.36 9.25 -15.18
C ARG A 250 7.39 10.06 -16.04
N ASP A 251 7.27 9.71 -17.32
CA ASP A 251 6.39 10.40 -18.26
C ASP A 251 4.93 10.09 -17.91
N HIS A 252 4.62 8.84 -17.61
CA HIS A 252 3.28 8.45 -17.14
C HIS A 252 2.94 9.05 -15.77
N ILE A 253 3.90 9.10 -14.83
CA ILE A 253 3.72 9.79 -13.54
C ILE A 253 3.38 11.26 -13.75
N GLN A 254 4.09 11.93 -14.65
CA GLN A 254 3.81 13.33 -14.99
C GLN A 254 2.46 13.51 -15.69
N GLN A 255 2.10 12.60 -16.59
CA GLN A 255 0.79 12.58 -17.25
C GLN A 255 -0.34 12.43 -16.22
N TYR A 256 -0.19 11.48 -15.27
CA TYR A 256 -1.13 11.32 -14.16
C TYR A 256 -1.28 12.61 -13.36
N HIS A 257 -0.15 13.19 -12.93
CA HIS A 257 -0.15 14.42 -12.13
C HIS A 257 -0.88 15.57 -12.82
N GLN A 258 -0.66 15.75 -14.13
CA GLN A 258 -1.37 16.75 -14.92
C GLN A 258 -2.86 16.47 -15.04
N ALA A 259 -3.23 15.21 -15.26
CA ALA A 259 -4.62 14.80 -15.32
C ALA A 259 -5.33 15.02 -13.97
N ALA A 260 -4.69 14.65 -12.86
CA ALA A 260 -5.27 14.74 -11.52
C ALA A 260 -5.52 16.18 -11.03
N GLN A 261 -4.89 17.21 -11.67
CA GLN A 261 -5.16 18.62 -11.36
C GLN A 261 -6.57 19.07 -11.79
N ASP A 262 -7.21 18.37 -12.72
CA ASP A 262 -8.50 18.72 -13.30
C ASP A 262 -9.44 17.52 -13.24
N PRO A 263 -10.66 17.64 -12.66
CA PRO A 263 -11.58 16.51 -12.52
C PRO A 263 -12.01 15.86 -13.84
N ASP A 264 -12.16 16.63 -14.93
CA ASP A 264 -12.59 16.07 -16.21
C ASP A 264 -11.44 15.34 -16.91
N LYS A 265 -10.23 15.88 -16.84
CA LYS A 265 -9.02 15.19 -17.33
C LYS A 265 -8.73 13.94 -16.52
N PHE A 266 -8.95 13.98 -15.22
CA PHE A 266 -8.78 12.81 -14.36
C PHE A 266 -9.80 11.71 -14.69
N ARG A 267 -11.06 12.08 -15.00
CA ARG A 267 -12.05 11.12 -15.46
C ARG A 267 -11.63 10.44 -16.77
N ALA A 268 -11.12 11.21 -17.74
CA ALA A 268 -10.57 10.64 -18.97
C ALA A 268 -9.36 9.72 -18.73
N TYR A 269 -8.52 10.06 -17.76
CA TYR A 269 -7.42 9.19 -17.32
C TYR A 269 -7.96 7.87 -16.74
N LEU A 270 -8.97 7.91 -15.87
CA LEU A 270 -9.60 6.71 -15.33
C LEU A 270 -10.21 5.85 -16.43
N ASP A 271 -10.93 6.45 -17.39
CA ASP A 271 -11.51 5.72 -18.51
C ASP A 271 -10.45 4.98 -19.33
N THR A 272 -9.31 5.62 -19.58
CA THR A 272 -8.23 5.05 -20.39
C THR A 272 -7.42 3.97 -19.65
N TYR A 273 -7.01 4.24 -18.41
CA TYR A 273 -6.00 3.44 -17.72
C TYR A 273 -6.55 2.56 -16.59
N VAL A 274 -7.82 2.75 -16.21
CA VAL A 274 -8.46 1.99 -15.15
C VAL A 274 -9.65 1.18 -15.66
N HIS A 275 -10.55 1.80 -16.40
CA HIS A 275 -11.80 1.16 -16.83
C HIS A 275 -11.67 0.35 -18.12
N ALA A 276 -10.89 0.84 -19.11
CA ALA A 276 -10.73 0.15 -20.39
C ALA A 276 -9.92 -1.16 -20.30
N PRO A 277 -8.80 -1.28 -19.53
CA PRO A 277 -8.05 -2.52 -19.45
C PRO A 277 -8.74 -3.56 -18.57
N GLU A 278 -8.97 -4.77 -19.09
CA GLU A 278 -9.48 -5.89 -18.31
C GLU A 278 -8.33 -6.70 -17.69
N GLY A 279 -7.84 -6.23 -16.53
CA GLY A 279 -6.81 -6.90 -15.75
C GLY A 279 -5.36 -6.56 -16.15
N PRO A 280 -4.37 -7.16 -15.47
CA PRO A 280 -2.96 -6.77 -15.58
C PRO A 280 -2.37 -6.94 -16.99
N ALA A 281 -2.72 -8.01 -17.70
CA ALA A 281 -2.18 -8.28 -19.04
C ALA A 281 -2.66 -7.23 -20.07
N ALA A 282 -3.95 -6.87 -20.05
CA ALA A 282 -4.48 -5.85 -20.93
C ALA A 282 -3.87 -4.46 -20.63
N TYR A 283 -3.66 -4.16 -19.34
CA TYR A 283 -2.97 -2.94 -18.93
C TYR A 283 -1.51 -2.91 -19.41
N ALA A 284 -0.77 -4.00 -19.23
CA ALA A 284 0.62 -4.09 -19.69
C ALA A 284 0.72 -3.86 -21.21
N ALA A 285 -0.18 -4.46 -21.99
CA ALA A 285 -0.24 -4.24 -23.44
C ALA A 285 -0.56 -2.77 -23.81
N LEU A 286 -1.45 -2.11 -23.04
CA LEU A 286 -1.81 -0.70 -23.27
C LEU A 286 -0.61 0.24 -23.10
N ILE A 287 0.26 -0.02 -22.14
CA ILE A 287 1.43 0.82 -21.84
C ILE A 287 2.70 0.42 -22.62
N GLY A 288 2.58 -0.45 -23.64
CA GLY A 288 3.68 -0.90 -24.49
C GLY A 288 4.63 -1.90 -23.80
N GLY A 289 4.15 -2.63 -22.79
CA GLY A 289 4.85 -3.76 -22.22
C GLY A 289 4.73 -5.00 -23.12
N GLU A 290 5.88 -5.52 -23.58
CA GLU A 290 5.96 -6.84 -24.21
C GLU A 290 5.90 -7.95 -23.16
#